data_32b1b863a0a58d8d653d8a610824d3b8
#
_entry.id   32b1b863a0a58d8d653d8a610824d3b8
#
_cell.length_a   1.000
_cell.length_b   1.000
_cell.length_c   1.000
_cell.angle_alpha   90.00
_cell.angle_beta   90.00
_cell.angle_gamma   90.00
#
_symmetry.space_group_name_H-M   'P 1'
#
loop_
_entity.id
_entity.type
_entity.pdbx_description
1 polymer ?
#
loop_
_entity_poly.entity_id
_entity_poly.type
_entity_poly.pdbx_seq_one_letter_code
_entity_poly.pdbx_strand_id
1 'polypeptide(L)'
;MAQEGRDKRKPMKRKEKPEFDQQIVDMARVTRVTKGGKQLNFRVCIVIGDRKGRVGFGLAKGADVQIAVGKAVHQAEKTMIRVPIRKETIPHRVEAKFKAAKVMLKPAPKGSGVIAGGATRIILELAGVPNASAKKNKKTNNKVT
;
A
#
# COMPACT_ATOMS: atom_id res chain seq x y z
N MET A 1 34.39 -31.36 -37.58
CA MET A 1 34.75 -30.52 -36.42
C MET A 1 33.46 -29.81 -35.97
N ALA A 2 32.83 -30.33 -34.91
CA ALA A 2 31.60 -29.76 -34.37
C ALA A 2 31.97 -28.77 -33.28
N GLN A 3 31.54 -27.52 -33.43
CA GLN A 3 31.72 -26.49 -32.39
C GLN A 3 30.48 -26.53 -31.46
N GLU A 4 30.68 -27.02 -30.23
CA GLU A 4 29.76 -26.93 -29.14
C GLU A 4 29.59 -25.47 -28.71
N GLY A 5 28.44 -24.89 -29.03
CA GLY A 5 27.96 -23.61 -28.50
C GLY A 5 27.54 -23.79 -27.04
N ARG A 6 28.42 -23.54 -26.08
CA ARG A 6 28.07 -23.48 -24.65
C ARG A 6 27.16 -22.29 -24.37
N ASP A 7 25.88 -22.59 -24.23
CA ASP A 7 24.83 -21.66 -23.79
C ASP A 7 25.13 -21.21 -22.34
N LYS A 8 25.76 -20.04 -22.19
CA LYS A 8 26.04 -19.41 -20.89
C LYS A 8 24.74 -18.89 -20.30
N ARG A 9 23.95 -19.77 -19.68
CA ARG A 9 22.80 -19.35 -18.86
C ARG A 9 23.30 -18.43 -17.75
N LYS A 10 22.97 -17.14 -17.87
CA LYS A 10 23.24 -16.16 -16.81
C LYS A 10 22.59 -16.64 -15.51
N PRO A 11 23.30 -16.64 -14.37
CA PRO A 11 22.73 -17.07 -13.11
C PRO A 11 21.53 -16.17 -12.80
N MET A 12 20.38 -16.79 -12.54
CA MET A 12 19.20 -16.09 -12.04
C MET A 12 19.58 -15.39 -10.73
N LYS A 13 19.61 -14.06 -10.75
CA LYS A 13 19.74 -13.29 -9.51
C LYS A 13 18.64 -13.76 -8.56
N ARG A 14 19.04 -14.32 -7.41
CA ARG A 14 18.11 -14.59 -6.30
C ARG A 14 17.36 -13.31 -6.06
N LYS A 15 16.04 -13.34 -6.17
CA LYS A 15 15.17 -12.21 -5.78
C LYS A 15 15.45 -11.98 -4.29
N GLU A 16 16.14 -10.91 -3.98
CA GLU A 16 16.29 -10.43 -2.61
C GLU A 16 14.89 -10.31 -2.01
N LYS A 17 14.72 -10.77 -0.77
CA LYS A 17 13.44 -10.63 -0.07
C LYS A 17 13.07 -9.15 -0.09
N PRO A 18 11.85 -8.78 -0.45
CA PRO A 18 11.45 -7.37 -0.46
C PRO A 18 11.70 -6.79 0.94
N GLU A 19 12.41 -5.67 1.00
CA GLU A 19 12.78 -4.98 2.24
C GLU A 19 11.54 -4.53 3.03
N PHE A 20 10.39 -4.42 2.36
CA PHE A 20 9.13 -3.93 2.89
C PHE A 20 8.02 -4.97 2.73
N ASP A 21 7.22 -5.12 3.77
CA ASP A 21 5.96 -5.84 3.69
C ASP A 21 4.99 -5.04 2.81
N GLN A 22 4.26 -5.74 1.94
CA GLN A 22 3.31 -5.11 1.02
C GLN A 22 1.91 -5.70 1.18
N GLN A 23 0.90 -4.85 1.14
CA GLN A 23 -0.50 -5.27 1.21
C GLN A 23 -1.37 -4.49 0.23
N ILE A 24 -2.19 -5.22 -0.53
CA ILE A 24 -3.16 -4.63 -1.45
C ILE A 24 -4.37 -4.16 -0.65
N VAL A 25 -4.67 -2.87 -0.71
CA VAL A 25 -5.83 -2.26 -0.05
C VAL A 25 -7.07 -2.34 -0.92
N ASP A 26 -6.90 -2.06 -2.22
CA ASP A 26 -7.98 -2.06 -3.19
C ASP A 26 -7.48 -2.45 -4.58
N MET A 27 -8.30 -3.23 -5.27
CA MET A 27 -8.06 -3.60 -6.66
C MET A 27 -9.36 -3.46 -7.43
N ALA A 28 -9.34 -2.69 -8.50
CA ALA A 28 -10.51 -2.45 -9.34
C ALA A 28 -10.17 -2.58 -10.82
N ARG A 29 -11.06 -3.22 -11.56
CA ARG A 29 -11.02 -3.22 -13.02
C ARG A 29 -11.64 -1.92 -13.52
N VAL A 30 -10.87 -1.12 -14.23
CA VAL A 30 -11.31 0.17 -14.77
C VAL A 30 -11.37 0.12 -16.29
N THR A 31 -12.35 0.79 -16.85
CA THR A 31 -12.62 0.77 -18.29
C THR A 31 -12.56 2.18 -18.85
N ARG A 32 -11.87 2.34 -19.97
CA ARG A 32 -11.95 3.53 -20.81
C ARG A 32 -12.74 3.20 -22.06
N VAL A 33 -13.82 3.91 -22.31
CA VAL A 33 -14.62 3.77 -23.51
C VAL A 33 -14.05 4.66 -24.61
N THR A 34 -13.83 4.10 -25.78
CA THR A 34 -13.33 4.78 -26.97
C THR A 34 -14.29 4.53 -28.15
N LYS A 35 -14.11 5.25 -29.25
CA LYS A 35 -14.94 5.09 -30.47
C LYS A 35 -14.95 3.63 -31.01
N GLY A 36 -13.83 2.90 -30.85
CA GLY A 36 -13.67 1.52 -31.31
C GLY A 36 -13.98 0.44 -30.27
N GLY A 37 -14.42 0.80 -29.06
CA GLY A 37 -14.74 -0.18 -28.00
C GLY A 37 -14.29 0.22 -26.59
N LYS A 38 -14.07 -0.79 -25.75
CA LYS A 38 -13.73 -0.62 -24.33
C LYS A 38 -12.30 -1.10 -24.07
N GLN A 39 -11.45 -0.22 -23.57
CA GLN A 39 -10.11 -0.57 -23.12
C GLN A 39 -10.12 -0.82 -21.61
N LEU A 40 -9.78 -2.05 -21.22
CA LEU A 40 -9.78 -2.50 -19.85
C LEU A 40 -8.39 -2.37 -19.24
N ASN A 41 -8.33 -1.91 -17.99
CA ASN A 41 -7.10 -1.85 -17.19
C ASN A 41 -7.41 -2.22 -15.75
N PHE A 42 -6.39 -2.63 -15.00
CA PHE A 42 -6.47 -2.86 -13.57
C PHE A 42 -5.88 -1.68 -12.82
N ARG A 43 -6.62 -1.17 -11.85
CA ARG A 43 -6.14 -0.16 -10.90
C ARG A 43 -5.90 -0.85 -9.57
N VAL A 44 -4.68 -0.72 -9.04
CA VAL A 44 -4.27 -1.31 -7.77
C VAL A 44 -3.81 -0.22 -6.83
N CYS A 45 -4.27 -0.27 -5.59
CA CYS A 45 -3.79 0.53 -4.47
C CYS A 45 -3.05 -0.38 -3.50
N ILE A 46 -1.76 -0.09 -3.27
CA ILE A 46 -0.88 -0.87 -2.40
C ILE A 46 -0.35 0.03 -1.30
N VAL A 47 -0.21 -0.55 -0.12
CA VAL A 47 0.52 0.03 1.00
C VAL A 47 1.73 -0.85 1.26
N ILE A 48 2.89 -0.22 1.48
CA ILE A 48 4.14 -0.88 1.89
C ILE A 48 4.60 -0.32 3.22
N GLY A 49 5.27 -1.14 4.02
CA GLY A 49 5.81 -0.71 5.30
C GLY A 49 6.85 -1.66 5.87
N ASP A 50 7.68 -1.16 6.77
CA ASP A 50 8.73 -1.92 7.44
C ASP A 50 8.37 -2.36 8.87
N ARG A 51 7.17 -2.04 9.33
CA ARG A 51 6.70 -2.19 10.72
C ARG A 51 7.58 -1.49 11.77
N LYS A 52 8.45 -0.58 11.32
CA LYS A 52 9.37 0.19 12.18
C LYS A 52 9.09 1.70 12.10
N GLY A 53 7.89 2.08 11.72
CA GLY A 53 7.47 3.46 11.59
C GLY A 53 7.57 4.03 10.19
N ARG A 54 7.99 3.28 9.16
CA ARG A 54 7.96 3.75 7.77
C ARG A 54 6.81 3.10 7.02
N VAL A 55 6.01 3.91 6.34
CA VAL A 55 4.89 3.46 5.52
C VAL A 55 4.78 4.30 4.27
N GLY A 56 4.44 3.68 3.16
CA GLY A 56 4.20 4.36 1.89
C GLY A 56 2.96 3.78 1.20
N PHE A 57 2.34 4.55 0.33
CA PHE A 57 1.24 4.07 -0.48
C PHE A 57 1.46 4.39 -1.96
N GLY A 58 0.98 3.51 -2.82
CA GLY A 58 1.05 3.69 -4.26
C GLY A 58 -0.26 3.33 -4.94
N LEU A 59 -0.61 4.10 -5.95
CA LEU A 59 -1.78 3.89 -6.78
C LEU A 59 -1.37 3.86 -8.25
N ALA A 60 -1.50 2.71 -8.88
CA ALA A 60 -1.12 2.57 -10.29
C ALA A 60 -2.15 1.81 -11.12
N LYS A 61 -2.05 2.00 -12.44
CA LYS A 61 -2.84 1.29 -13.44
C LYS A 61 -1.92 0.47 -14.34
N GLY A 62 -2.39 -0.69 -14.76
CA GLY A 62 -1.70 -1.56 -15.72
C GLY A 62 -2.66 -2.35 -16.58
N ALA A 63 -2.17 -2.85 -17.70
CA ALA A 63 -2.92 -3.78 -18.56
C ALA A 63 -3.15 -5.12 -17.84
N ASP A 64 -2.17 -5.51 -17.00
CA ASP A 64 -2.21 -6.70 -16.16
C ASP A 64 -2.02 -6.33 -14.68
N VAL A 65 -2.51 -7.20 -13.79
CA VAL A 65 -2.43 -7.02 -12.33
C VAL A 65 -0.97 -6.97 -11.87
N GLN A 66 -0.11 -7.85 -12.37
CA GLN A 66 1.31 -7.89 -11.98
C GLN A 66 2.04 -6.60 -12.33
N ILE A 67 1.76 -6.05 -13.53
CA ILE A 67 2.33 -4.78 -13.98
C ILE A 67 1.82 -3.62 -13.12
N ALA A 68 0.52 -3.63 -12.78
CA ALA A 68 -0.06 -2.60 -11.92
C ALA A 68 0.52 -2.63 -10.50
N VAL A 69 0.69 -3.83 -9.93
CA VAL A 69 1.33 -4.05 -8.62
C VAL A 69 2.76 -3.54 -8.61
N GLY A 70 3.60 -3.95 -9.57
CA GLY A 70 4.99 -3.49 -9.65
C GLY A 70 5.12 -1.97 -9.75
N LYS A 71 4.28 -1.33 -10.56
CA LYS A 71 4.24 0.14 -10.65
C LYS A 71 3.79 0.80 -9.34
N ALA A 72 2.79 0.22 -8.67
CA ALA A 72 2.27 0.76 -7.41
C ALA A 72 3.29 0.64 -6.27
N VAL A 73 4.02 -0.47 -6.18
CA VAL A 73 5.11 -0.65 -5.21
C VAL A 73 6.21 0.40 -5.44
N HIS A 74 6.66 0.56 -6.67
CA HIS A 74 7.70 1.55 -7.00
C HIS A 74 7.26 3.00 -6.70
N GLN A 75 5.98 3.30 -6.86
CA GLN A 75 5.43 4.59 -6.47
C GLN A 75 5.37 4.73 -4.93
N ALA A 76 4.98 3.67 -4.21
CA ALA A 76 4.90 3.66 -2.76
C ALA A 76 6.29 3.85 -2.11
N GLU A 77 7.35 3.26 -2.66
CA GLU A 77 8.74 3.46 -2.23
C GLU A 77 9.16 4.94 -2.30
N LYS A 78 8.73 5.67 -3.34
CA LYS A 78 9.03 7.10 -3.50
C LYS A 78 8.27 8.01 -2.53
N THR A 79 7.11 7.56 -2.03
CA THR A 79 6.22 8.34 -1.17
C THR A 79 6.23 7.90 0.28
N MET A 80 7.32 7.25 0.73
CA MET A 80 7.43 6.79 2.10
C MET A 80 7.50 7.95 3.10
N ILE A 81 6.73 7.81 4.17
CA ILE A 81 6.70 8.73 5.30
C ILE A 81 7.10 8.01 6.59
N ARG A 82 7.64 8.75 7.54
CA ARG A 82 7.97 8.24 8.87
C ARG A 82 6.89 8.66 9.88
N VAL A 83 6.30 7.67 10.52
CA VAL A 83 5.28 7.83 11.55
C VAL A 83 5.97 7.88 12.93
N PRO A 84 5.79 8.94 13.73
CA PRO A 84 6.33 8.97 15.09
C PRO A 84 5.52 8.05 16.01
N ILE A 85 6.16 7.02 16.55
CA ILE A 85 5.58 6.09 17.51
C ILE A 85 6.15 6.41 18.89
N ARG A 86 5.28 6.62 19.91
CA ARG A 86 5.65 6.79 21.30
C ARG A 86 4.87 5.85 22.20
N LYS A 87 5.55 5.15 23.11
CA LYS A 87 4.94 4.22 24.07
C LYS A 87 3.97 3.21 23.40
N GLU A 88 4.37 2.68 22.24
CA GLU A 88 3.57 1.72 21.46
C GLU A 88 2.24 2.27 20.90
N THR A 89 2.13 3.59 20.77
CA THR A 89 0.94 4.25 20.22
C THR A 89 1.31 5.54 19.49
N ILE A 90 0.33 6.24 18.93
CA ILE A 90 0.51 7.57 18.35
C ILE A 90 0.61 8.63 19.45
N PRO A 91 1.42 9.70 19.29
CA PRO A 91 1.67 10.69 20.34
C PRO A 91 0.44 11.45 20.83
N HIS A 92 -0.47 11.81 19.94
CA HIS A 92 -1.66 12.60 20.25
C HIS A 92 -2.79 12.33 19.25
N ARG A 93 -3.99 12.82 19.55
CA ARG A 93 -5.13 12.78 18.61
C ARG A 93 -4.86 13.65 17.39
N VAL A 94 -5.08 13.09 16.20
CA VAL A 94 -4.93 13.76 14.91
C VAL A 94 -6.22 13.59 14.10
N GLU A 95 -6.63 14.66 13.43
CA GLU A 95 -7.69 14.64 12.45
C GLU A 95 -7.18 15.17 11.12
N ALA A 96 -7.46 14.46 10.05
CA ALA A 96 -7.11 14.88 8.70
C ALA A 96 -8.31 14.74 7.77
N LYS A 97 -8.43 15.69 6.85
CA LYS A 97 -9.45 15.69 5.79
C LYS A 97 -8.74 15.65 4.44
N PHE A 98 -9.12 14.71 3.62
CA PHE A 98 -8.68 14.65 2.23
C PHE A 98 -9.91 14.46 1.33
N LYS A 99 -10.15 15.40 0.45
CA LYS A 99 -11.38 15.48 -0.37
C LYS A 99 -12.64 15.35 0.51
N ALA A 100 -13.46 14.32 0.29
CA ALA A 100 -14.66 14.04 1.06
C ALA A 100 -14.42 13.17 2.30
N ALA A 101 -13.26 12.53 2.43
CA ALA A 101 -12.94 11.70 3.58
C ALA A 101 -12.41 12.52 4.75
N LYS A 102 -12.91 12.26 5.96
CA LYS A 102 -12.37 12.79 7.22
C LYS A 102 -12.05 11.60 8.12
N VAL A 103 -10.78 11.49 8.51
CA VAL A 103 -10.28 10.41 9.36
C VAL A 103 -9.75 11.03 10.65
N MET A 104 -10.08 10.41 11.77
CA MET A 104 -9.60 10.74 13.10
C MET A 104 -8.81 9.55 13.64
N LEU A 105 -7.64 9.82 14.16
CA LEU A 105 -6.77 8.88 14.86
C LEU A 105 -6.66 9.29 16.32
N LYS A 106 -6.78 8.35 17.26
CA LYS A 106 -6.58 8.56 18.69
C LYS A 106 -5.58 7.55 19.23
N PRO A 107 -4.72 7.94 20.18
CA PRO A 107 -3.92 6.98 20.91
C PRO A 107 -4.81 6.03 21.71
N ALA A 108 -4.35 4.81 21.86
CA ALA A 108 -5.04 3.78 22.62
C ALA A 108 -4.11 3.19 23.70
N PRO A 109 -4.65 2.71 24.83
CA PRO A 109 -3.86 2.07 25.87
C PRO A 109 -3.20 0.79 25.36
N LYS A 110 -2.13 0.35 26.04
CA LYS A 110 -1.43 -0.89 25.74
C LYS A 110 -2.40 -2.08 25.80
N GLY A 111 -2.30 -2.97 24.83
CA GLY A 111 -3.14 -4.16 24.74
C GLY A 111 -4.49 -3.99 24.06
N SER A 112 -4.89 -2.76 23.67
CA SER A 112 -6.15 -2.55 22.95
C SER A 112 -6.09 -2.96 21.48
N GLY A 113 -4.89 -3.08 20.91
CA GLY A 113 -4.70 -3.39 19.51
C GLY A 113 -5.09 -2.25 18.56
N VAL A 114 -5.18 -2.55 17.26
CA VAL A 114 -5.59 -1.58 16.23
C VAL A 114 -7.09 -1.69 15.99
N ILE A 115 -7.84 -0.67 16.44
CA ILE A 115 -9.29 -0.55 16.23
C ILE A 115 -9.53 0.47 15.13
N ALA A 116 -9.62 0.00 13.88
CA ALA A 116 -9.72 0.86 12.70
C ALA A 116 -10.48 0.21 11.55
N GLY A 117 -10.99 1.02 10.64
CA GLY A 117 -11.54 0.54 9.36
C GLY A 117 -10.48 -0.07 8.46
N GLY A 118 -10.87 -0.95 7.52
CA GLY A 118 -9.98 -1.80 6.74
C GLY A 118 -8.71 -1.14 6.19
N ALA A 119 -8.83 -0.09 5.38
CA ALA A 119 -7.67 0.60 4.80
C ALA A 119 -6.76 1.24 5.87
N THR A 120 -7.36 1.90 6.87
CA THR A 120 -6.62 2.55 7.95
C THR A 120 -5.92 1.52 8.85
N ARG A 121 -6.55 0.37 9.09
CA ARG A 121 -5.96 -0.72 9.84
C ARG A 121 -4.71 -1.26 9.16
N ILE A 122 -4.78 -1.54 7.86
CA ILE A 122 -3.65 -1.99 7.06
C ILE A 122 -2.46 -1.01 7.17
N ILE A 123 -2.73 0.29 7.06
CA ILE A 123 -1.69 1.32 7.14
C ILE A 123 -1.03 1.34 8.53
N LEU A 124 -1.81 1.26 9.61
CA LEU A 124 -1.30 1.25 10.97
C LEU A 124 -0.51 -0.02 11.30
N GLU A 125 -0.96 -1.18 10.84
CA GLU A 125 -0.26 -2.46 10.99
C GLU A 125 1.09 -2.46 10.25
N LEU A 126 1.12 -1.99 9.01
CA LEU A 126 2.36 -1.89 8.22
C LEU A 126 3.30 -0.78 8.73
N ALA A 127 2.75 0.27 9.34
CA ALA A 127 3.55 1.29 10.04
C ALA A 127 4.14 0.76 11.36
N GLY A 128 3.65 -0.36 11.89
CA GLY A 128 4.12 -0.93 13.15
C GLY A 128 3.56 -0.25 14.38
N VAL A 129 2.36 0.34 14.31
CA VAL A 129 1.67 0.91 15.47
C VAL A 129 0.79 -0.17 16.09
N PRO A 130 1.14 -0.71 17.29
CA PRO A 130 0.41 -1.83 17.87
C PRO A 130 -0.92 -1.42 18.51
N ASN A 131 -1.04 -0.18 19.00
CA ASN A 131 -2.24 0.28 19.69
C ASN A 131 -2.70 1.63 19.16
N ALA A 132 -3.83 1.65 18.47
CA ALA A 132 -4.44 2.88 17.97
C ALA A 132 -5.93 2.70 17.71
N SER A 133 -6.69 3.77 17.90
CA SER A 133 -8.10 3.82 17.53
C SER A 133 -8.30 4.83 16.40
N ALA A 134 -8.96 4.41 15.32
CA ALA A 134 -9.25 5.26 14.19
C ALA A 134 -10.72 5.23 13.80
N LYS A 135 -11.26 6.39 13.44
CA LYS A 135 -12.64 6.51 12.96
C LYS A 135 -12.70 7.34 11.70
N LYS A 136 -13.38 6.82 10.70
CA LYS A 136 -13.74 7.57 9.49
C LYS A 136 -15.05 8.29 9.73
N ASN A 137 -15.00 9.62 9.87
CA ASN A 137 -16.15 10.45 10.25
C ASN A 137 -17.09 10.76 9.09
N LYS A 138 -16.61 10.71 7.85
CA LYS A 138 -17.43 10.92 6.66
C LYS A 138 -17.31 9.72 5.74
N LYS A 139 -18.44 9.11 5.39
CA LYS A 139 -18.46 7.95 4.50
C LYS A 139 -18.11 8.37 3.07
N THR A 140 -17.14 7.73 2.49
CA THR A 140 -16.89 7.71 1.05
C THR A 140 -16.86 6.25 0.61
N ASN A 141 -17.44 5.93 -0.54
CA ASN A 141 -17.38 4.58 -1.11
C ASN A 141 -16.01 4.27 -1.71
N ASN A 142 -15.18 5.30 -1.86
CA ASN A 142 -13.84 5.13 -2.39
C ASN A 142 -12.86 4.79 -1.26
N LYS A 143 -12.23 3.63 -1.33
CA LYS A 143 -11.22 3.18 -0.36
C LYS A 143 -9.88 3.91 -0.51
N VAL A 144 -9.68 4.56 -1.64
CA VAL A 144 -8.46 5.28 -2.02
C VAL A 144 -8.51 6.78 -1.63
N THR A 145 -9.65 7.23 -1.17
CA THR A 145 -9.84 8.63 -0.76
C THR A 145 -9.75 8.76 0.73
#